data_aad13f5f49544eadb2d219a3440f1d14
#
_entry.id   aad13f5f49544eadb2d219a3440f1d14
#
_cell.length_a   1.000
_cell.length_b   1.000
_cell.length_c   1.000
_cell.angle_alpha   90.00
_cell.angle_beta   90.00
_cell.angle_gamma   90.00
#
_symmetry.space_group_name_H-M   'P 1'
#
loop_
_entity.id
_entity.type
_entity.pdbx_description
1 polymer ?
#
loop_
_entity_poly.entity_id
_entity_poly.type
_entity_poly.pdbx_seq_one_letter_code
_entity_poly.pdbx_strand_id
1 'polypeptide(L)'
;MGKAHLGLIGLAVMGRNLVLNLSDHGHKVAVYNRTWARTQEFLAGEGAGRDILGCASLSELVGALRSPRLVMLMVRAGPGVDAVIEQLMPLLAPGDVIIDGGNSHYPDTTRRYARLAAVGLRFLGMGVSGGEEGARHGPSLMPGGDPEAWPLVRDIFQSIAAVAEGEPCCQWVGAGGAGHYVKICLLYTSPSPRD
;
A
#
# COMPACT_ATOMS: atom_id res chain seq x y z
N MET A 1 17.32 -16.85 1.89
CA MET A 1 16.97 -15.43 1.74
C MET A 1 15.92 -15.05 2.78
N GLY A 2 16.07 -13.90 3.47
CA GLY A 2 15.10 -13.43 4.46
C GLY A 2 13.76 -13.07 3.78
N LYS A 3 12.66 -13.21 4.51
CA LYS A 3 11.30 -12.85 4.02
C LYS A 3 11.15 -11.34 3.85
N ALA A 4 10.29 -10.92 2.92
CA ALA A 4 10.01 -9.52 2.66
C ALA A 4 9.14 -8.90 3.77
N HIS A 5 9.33 -7.60 4.00
CA HIS A 5 8.59 -6.81 4.99
C HIS A 5 7.19 -6.45 4.53
N LEU A 6 7.04 -6.16 3.24
CA LEU A 6 5.80 -5.72 2.60
C LEU A 6 5.69 -6.33 1.21
N GLY A 7 4.48 -6.72 0.81
CA GLY A 7 4.13 -7.04 -0.57
C GLY A 7 3.42 -5.86 -1.23
N LEU A 8 3.78 -5.51 -2.47
CA LEU A 8 3.10 -4.48 -3.23
C LEU A 8 2.58 -5.03 -4.55
N ILE A 9 1.29 -4.81 -4.79
CA ILE A 9 0.57 -5.24 -5.99
C ILE A 9 0.24 -4.04 -6.86
N GLY A 10 0.76 -4.03 -8.09
CA GLY A 10 0.53 -2.98 -9.07
C GLY A 10 1.74 -2.06 -9.26
N LEU A 11 2.43 -2.25 -10.39
CA LEU A 11 3.64 -1.53 -10.78
C LEU A 11 3.36 -0.47 -11.86
N ALA A 12 2.29 0.30 -11.69
CA ALA A 12 2.12 1.57 -12.39
C ALA A 12 2.99 2.66 -11.72
N VAL A 13 2.97 3.87 -12.23
CA VAL A 13 3.84 4.97 -11.78
C VAL A 13 3.93 5.09 -10.26
N MET A 14 2.80 5.19 -9.56
CA MET A 14 2.77 5.34 -8.10
C MET A 14 3.35 4.12 -7.37
N GLY A 15 2.99 2.91 -7.81
CA GLY A 15 3.48 1.67 -7.20
C GLY A 15 4.99 1.49 -7.35
N ARG A 16 5.54 1.75 -8.53
CA ARG A 16 7.00 1.71 -8.78
C ARG A 16 7.74 2.66 -7.83
N ASN A 17 7.31 3.91 -7.78
CA ASN A 17 7.95 4.92 -6.95
C ASN A 17 7.87 4.62 -5.45
N LEU A 18 6.75 4.09 -4.95
CA LEU A 18 6.63 3.63 -3.56
C LEU A 18 7.55 2.44 -3.25
N VAL A 19 7.69 1.48 -4.18
CA VAL A 19 8.63 0.34 -4.02
C VAL A 19 10.07 0.84 -3.93
N LEU A 20 10.46 1.78 -4.79
CA LEU A 20 11.79 2.38 -4.78
C LEU A 20 12.04 3.13 -3.47
N ASN A 21 11.08 3.93 -3.03
CA ASN A 21 11.15 4.67 -1.77
C ASN A 21 11.31 3.71 -0.57
N LEU A 22 10.47 2.66 -0.48
CA LEU A 22 10.58 1.62 0.54
C LEU A 22 11.95 0.95 0.54
N SER A 23 12.46 0.61 -0.63
CA SER A 23 13.78 -0.01 -0.78
C SER A 23 14.92 0.92 -0.36
N ASP A 24 14.84 2.21 -0.67
CA ASP A 24 15.84 3.21 -0.27
C ASP A 24 15.89 3.41 1.26
N HIS A 25 14.78 3.13 1.94
CA HIS A 25 14.68 3.15 3.42
C HIS A 25 14.92 1.77 4.06
N GLY A 26 15.54 0.84 3.32
CA GLY A 26 15.99 -0.45 3.84
C GLY A 26 14.90 -1.51 4.01
N HIS A 27 13.72 -1.30 3.42
CA HIS A 27 12.67 -2.30 3.43
C HIS A 27 12.81 -3.27 2.26
N LYS A 28 12.81 -4.56 2.58
CA LYS A 28 12.72 -5.61 1.57
C LYS A 28 11.26 -5.71 1.10
N VAL A 29 11.03 -5.55 -0.20
CA VAL A 29 9.70 -5.53 -0.80
C VAL A 29 9.51 -6.68 -1.79
N ALA A 30 8.40 -7.42 -1.68
CA ALA A 30 7.97 -8.36 -2.71
C ALA A 30 6.97 -7.65 -3.63
N VAL A 31 7.12 -7.79 -4.95
CA VAL A 31 6.28 -7.08 -5.92
C VAL A 31 5.60 -8.04 -6.87
N TYR A 32 4.34 -7.75 -7.17
CA TYR A 32 3.55 -8.47 -8.17
C TYR A 32 2.81 -7.48 -9.07
N ASN A 33 2.80 -7.79 -10.35
CA ASN A 33 1.94 -7.11 -11.30
C ASN A 33 1.24 -8.13 -12.19
N ARG A 34 -0.04 -7.92 -12.51
CA ARG A 34 -0.84 -8.83 -13.34
C ARG A 34 -0.15 -9.21 -14.65
N THR A 35 0.57 -8.26 -15.25
CA THR A 35 1.41 -8.50 -16.42
C THR A 35 2.85 -8.73 -15.95
N TRP A 36 3.32 -9.98 -15.97
CA TRP A 36 4.65 -10.36 -15.48
C TRP A 36 5.78 -9.61 -16.16
N ALA A 37 5.68 -9.35 -17.46
CA ALA A 37 6.69 -8.59 -18.21
C ALA A 37 6.96 -7.21 -17.60
N ARG A 38 5.97 -6.54 -17.00
CA ARG A 38 6.17 -5.26 -16.29
C ARG A 38 6.99 -5.43 -15.01
N THR A 39 6.81 -6.54 -14.30
CA THR A 39 7.65 -6.86 -13.13
C THR A 39 9.09 -7.09 -13.55
N GLN A 40 9.31 -7.85 -14.63
CA GLN A 40 10.66 -8.11 -15.16
C GLN A 40 11.34 -6.81 -15.64
N GLU A 41 10.63 -5.97 -16.39
CA GLU A 41 11.11 -4.66 -16.85
C GLU A 41 11.53 -3.78 -15.65
N PHE A 42 10.68 -3.68 -14.65
CA PHE A 42 10.97 -2.90 -13.44
C PHE A 42 12.22 -3.42 -12.70
N LEU A 43 12.34 -4.73 -12.52
CA LEU A 43 13.49 -5.34 -11.85
C LEU A 43 14.79 -5.22 -12.63
N ALA A 44 14.72 -5.25 -13.96
CA ALA A 44 15.89 -5.08 -14.83
C ALA A 44 16.32 -3.60 -14.97
N GLY A 45 15.37 -2.67 -14.76
CA GLY A 45 15.59 -1.24 -14.85
C GLY A 45 15.73 -0.56 -13.49
N GLU A 46 14.70 0.15 -13.07
CA GLU A 46 14.70 1.00 -11.85
C GLU A 46 14.92 0.23 -10.54
N GLY A 47 14.47 -1.03 -10.50
CA GLY A 47 14.65 -1.93 -9.36
C GLY A 47 15.98 -2.68 -9.33
N ALA A 48 16.84 -2.51 -10.32
CA ALA A 48 18.08 -3.28 -10.44
C ALA A 48 19.02 -3.03 -9.24
N GLY A 49 19.57 -4.12 -8.69
CA GLY A 49 20.52 -4.06 -7.58
C GLY A 49 19.89 -3.76 -6.20
N ARG A 50 18.56 -3.69 -6.11
CA ARG A 50 17.80 -3.44 -4.88
C ARG A 50 17.29 -4.72 -4.24
N ASP A 51 16.99 -4.71 -2.95
CA ASP A 51 16.39 -5.87 -2.25
C ASP A 51 14.87 -5.96 -2.53
N ILE A 52 14.52 -6.13 -3.82
CA ILE A 52 13.16 -6.26 -4.32
C ILE A 52 12.98 -7.65 -4.92
N LEU A 53 11.96 -8.36 -4.48
CA LEU A 53 11.60 -9.69 -4.97
C LEU A 53 10.46 -9.62 -5.98
N GLY A 54 10.70 -10.02 -7.22
CA GLY A 54 9.62 -10.19 -8.21
C GLY A 54 8.89 -11.51 -7.99
N CYS A 55 7.56 -11.45 -8.01
CA CYS A 55 6.68 -12.61 -7.88
C CYS A 55 5.81 -12.74 -9.12
N ALA A 56 5.75 -13.94 -9.70
CA ALA A 56 4.94 -14.23 -10.89
C ALA A 56 3.48 -14.53 -10.56
N SER A 57 3.17 -14.78 -9.28
CA SER A 57 1.81 -15.05 -8.79
C SER A 57 1.57 -14.41 -7.43
N LEU A 58 0.28 -14.25 -7.05
CA LEU A 58 -0.12 -13.80 -5.72
C LEU A 58 0.30 -14.81 -4.64
N SER A 59 0.29 -16.09 -4.93
CA SER A 59 0.76 -17.14 -4.02
C SER A 59 2.25 -17.00 -3.72
N GLU A 60 3.06 -16.74 -4.73
CA GLU A 60 4.49 -16.45 -4.54
C GLU A 60 4.70 -15.19 -3.72
N LEU A 61 3.95 -14.11 -4.01
CA LEU A 61 4.01 -12.87 -3.23
C LEU A 61 3.74 -13.15 -1.75
N VAL A 62 2.60 -13.77 -1.44
CA VAL A 62 2.20 -14.07 -0.06
C VAL A 62 3.20 -15.00 0.63
N GLY A 63 3.72 -16.01 -0.10
CA GLY A 63 4.75 -16.92 0.39
C GLY A 63 6.09 -16.24 0.70
N ALA A 64 6.39 -15.12 0.03
CA ALA A 64 7.62 -14.35 0.25
C ALA A 64 7.56 -13.45 1.49
N LEU A 65 6.37 -13.19 2.06
CA LEU A 65 6.19 -12.26 3.17
C LEU A 65 6.41 -12.90 4.54
N ARG A 66 6.92 -12.11 5.49
CA ARG A 66 6.92 -12.47 6.93
C ARG A 66 5.50 -12.33 7.51
N SER A 67 5.21 -13.06 8.58
CA SER A 67 3.95 -12.91 9.32
C SER A 67 4.08 -11.87 10.45
N PRO A 68 3.02 -11.08 10.74
CA PRO A 68 1.82 -10.97 9.93
C PRO A 68 2.13 -10.39 8.56
N ARG A 69 1.46 -10.90 7.51
CA ARG A 69 1.72 -10.47 6.14
C ARG A 69 1.10 -9.12 5.88
N LEU A 70 1.85 -8.22 5.25
CA LEU A 70 1.42 -6.88 4.88
C LEU A 70 1.35 -6.81 3.36
N VAL A 71 0.18 -6.59 2.78
CA VAL A 71 -0.02 -6.55 1.33
C VAL A 71 -0.66 -5.22 0.93
N MET A 72 0.08 -4.38 0.22
CA MET A 72 -0.37 -3.09 -0.29
C MET A 72 -0.87 -3.21 -1.73
N LEU A 73 -2.04 -2.68 -1.99
CA LEU A 73 -2.67 -2.61 -3.30
C LEU A 73 -2.48 -1.21 -3.90
N MET A 74 -1.80 -1.13 -5.03
CA MET A 74 -1.64 0.07 -5.86
C MET A 74 -2.30 -0.17 -7.22
N VAL A 75 -3.57 -0.54 -7.19
CA VAL A 75 -4.38 -0.87 -8.37
C VAL A 75 -5.48 0.16 -8.60
N ARG A 76 -6.10 0.11 -9.79
CA ARG A 76 -7.20 1.02 -10.10
C ARG A 76 -8.36 0.81 -9.13
N ALA A 77 -8.85 1.91 -8.57
CA ALA A 77 -10.01 1.94 -7.67
C ALA A 77 -11.28 1.32 -8.28
N GLY A 78 -12.19 0.90 -7.42
CA GLY A 78 -13.43 0.26 -7.79
C GLY A 78 -13.33 -1.27 -7.84
N PRO A 79 -14.01 -1.95 -8.79
CA PRO A 79 -14.09 -3.42 -8.84
C PRO A 79 -12.74 -4.13 -8.93
N GLY A 80 -11.69 -3.44 -9.44
CA GLY A 80 -10.34 -4.00 -9.51
C GLY A 80 -9.75 -4.31 -8.15
N VAL A 81 -10.02 -3.47 -7.15
CA VAL A 81 -9.57 -3.69 -5.77
C VAL A 81 -10.29 -4.91 -5.17
N ASP A 82 -11.61 -5.00 -5.36
CA ASP A 82 -12.40 -6.13 -4.86
C ASP A 82 -11.92 -7.45 -5.49
N ALA A 83 -11.64 -7.46 -6.79
CA ALA A 83 -11.14 -8.66 -7.49
C ALA A 83 -9.77 -9.14 -6.98
N VAL A 84 -8.89 -8.23 -6.59
CA VAL A 84 -7.59 -8.60 -5.99
C VAL A 84 -7.79 -9.10 -4.56
N ILE A 85 -8.65 -8.47 -3.78
CA ILE A 85 -8.99 -8.92 -2.42
C ILE A 85 -9.54 -10.34 -2.44
N GLU A 86 -10.47 -10.67 -3.37
CA GLU A 86 -11.01 -12.03 -3.52
C GLU A 86 -9.92 -13.08 -3.75
N GLN A 87 -8.91 -12.75 -4.55
CA GLN A 87 -7.82 -13.66 -4.85
C GLN A 87 -6.83 -13.80 -3.67
N LEU A 88 -6.70 -12.76 -2.85
CA LEU A 88 -5.81 -12.76 -1.68
C LEU A 88 -6.41 -13.48 -0.47
N MET A 89 -7.72 -13.37 -0.24
CA MET A 89 -8.39 -13.94 0.94
C MET A 89 -8.05 -15.41 1.19
N PRO A 90 -8.06 -16.33 0.20
CA PRO A 90 -7.71 -17.73 0.43
C PRO A 90 -6.22 -17.98 0.69
N LEU A 91 -5.36 -16.99 0.46
CA LEU A 91 -3.90 -17.09 0.62
C LEU A 91 -3.42 -16.50 1.96
N LEU A 92 -4.22 -15.66 2.58
CA LEU A 92 -3.90 -14.95 3.80
C LEU A 92 -4.45 -15.66 5.04
N ALA A 93 -3.86 -15.39 6.18
CA ALA A 93 -4.27 -15.93 7.47
C ALA A 93 -4.86 -14.81 8.37
N PRO A 94 -5.69 -15.15 9.37
CA PRO A 94 -6.15 -14.19 10.36
C PRO A 94 -4.99 -13.37 10.95
N GLY A 95 -5.18 -12.05 11.05
CA GLY A 95 -4.16 -11.11 11.50
C GLY A 95 -3.28 -10.52 10.40
N ASP A 96 -3.31 -11.09 9.18
CA ASP A 96 -2.65 -10.46 8.02
C ASP A 96 -3.38 -9.19 7.60
N VAL A 97 -2.66 -8.25 6.98
CA VAL A 97 -3.14 -6.90 6.67
C VAL A 97 -3.19 -6.67 5.16
N ILE A 98 -4.32 -6.22 4.66
CA ILE A 98 -4.45 -5.66 3.32
C ILE A 98 -4.53 -4.13 3.42
N ILE A 99 -3.74 -3.43 2.62
CA ILE A 99 -3.66 -1.98 2.59
C ILE A 99 -4.05 -1.50 1.19
N ASP A 100 -5.17 -0.80 1.08
CA ASP A 100 -5.60 -0.18 -0.18
C ASP A 100 -4.99 1.23 -0.28
N GLY A 101 -3.91 1.38 -1.05
CA GLY A 101 -3.22 2.64 -1.30
C GLY A 101 -3.72 3.36 -2.57
N GLY A 102 -4.74 2.84 -3.25
CA GLY A 102 -5.36 3.45 -4.41
C GLY A 102 -6.22 4.67 -4.05
N ASN A 103 -6.84 5.27 -5.07
CA ASN A 103 -7.80 6.38 -4.88
C ASN A 103 -9.23 5.84 -4.72
N SER A 104 -9.44 4.95 -3.78
CA SER A 104 -10.74 4.31 -3.56
C SER A 104 -11.75 5.27 -2.95
N HIS A 105 -13.01 5.09 -3.35
CA HIS A 105 -14.14 5.79 -2.75
C HIS A 105 -14.34 5.29 -1.30
N TYR A 106 -14.40 6.21 -0.34
CA TYR A 106 -14.38 5.86 1.09
C TYR A 106 -15.53 4.93 1.56
N PRO A 107 -16.76 4.97 0.99
CA PRO A 107 -17.79 3.97 1.32
C PRO A 107 -17.41 2.54 0.91
N ASP A 108 -16.74 2.37 -0.24
CA ASP A 108 -16.21 1.06 -0.63
C ASP A 108 -15.13 0.58 0.34
N THR A 109 -14.29 1.49 0.80
CA THR A 109 -13.27 1.21 1.83
C THR A 109 -13.90 0.74 3.13
N THR A 110 -14.96 1.41 3.59
CA THR A 110 -15.73 1.02 4.78
C THR A 110 -16.35 -0.36 4.61
N ARG A 111 -16.94 -0.64 3.44
CA ARG A 111 -17.51 -1.96 3.11
C ARG A 111 -16.45 -3.06 3.13
N ARG A 112 -15.27 -2.81 2.52
CA ARG A 112 -14.14 -3.76 2.48
C ARG A 112 -13.61 -4.04 3.88
N TYR A 113 -13.45 -2.99 4.69
CA TYR A 113 -13.04 -3.11 6.08
C TYR A 113 -13.96 -4.06 6.87
N ALA A 114 -15.27 -3.82 6.85
CA ALA A 114 -16.24 -4.65 7.56
C ALA A 114 -16.21 -6.12 7.07
N ARG A 115 -16.10 -6.32 5.76
CA ARG A 115 -16.04 -7.64 5.15
C ARG A 115 -14.79 -8.43 5.55
N LEU A 116 -13.63 -7.81 5.54
CA LEU A 116 -12.36 -8.46 5.86
C LEU A 116 -12.25 -8.76 7.36
N ALA A 117 -12.74 -7.85 8.21
CA ALA A 117 -12.83 -8.07 9.64
C ALA A 117 -13.67 -9.32 10.00
N ALA A 118 -14.74 -9.59 9.25
CA ALA A 118 -15.59 -10.76 9.47
C ALA A 118 -14.87 -12.12 9.25
N VAL A 119 -13.75 -12.11 8.53
CA VAL A 119 -12.91 -13.31 8.30
C VAL A 119 -11.55 -13.23 9.02
N GLY A 120 -11.40 -12.29 9.94
CA GLY A 120 -10.19 -12.12 10.75
C GLY A 120 -9.02 -11.44 10.05
N LEU A 121 -9.22 -10.91 8.84
CA LEU A 121 -8.22 -10.11 8.13
C LEU A 121 -8.34 -8.65 8.52
N ARG A 122 -7.20 -7.96 8.60
CA ARG A 122 -7.14 -6.54 8.89
C ARG A 122 -7.10 -5.73 7.60
N PHE A 123 -7.68 -4.54 7.64
CA PHE A 123 -7.74 -3.67 6.46
C PHE A 123 -7.46 -2.21 6.79
N LEU A 124 -6.61 -1.60 5.96
CA LEU A 124 -6.36 -0.15 5.97
C LEU A 124 -6.68 0.42 4.59
N GLY A 125 -7.49 1.47 4.56
CA GLY A 125 -7.58 2.36 3.41
C GLY A 125 -6.61 3.51 3.61
N MET A 126 -5.63 3.68 2.73
CA MET A 126 -4.57 4.66 2.89
C MET A 126 -4.57 5.67 1.75
N GLY A 127 -4.88 6.91 2.07
CA GLY A 127 -4.64 8.02 1.15
C GLY A 127 -3.13 8.22 0.94
N VAL A 128 -2.69 8.21 -0.33
CA VAL A 128 -1.31 8.50 -0.71
C VAL A 128 -1.32 9.79 -1.53
N SER A 129 -0.67 10.84 -1.06
CA SER A 129 -0.64 12.16 -1.69
C SER A 129 0.80 12.62 -1.96
N GLY A 130 0.97 13.42 -3.03
CA GLY A 130 2.27 13.95 -3.45
C GLY A 130 2.61 13.66 -4.92
N GLY A 131 1.72 12.95 -5.65
CA GLY A 131 1.98 12.57 -7.04
C GLY A 131 3.18 11.62 -7.17
N GLU A 132 3.78 11.60 -8.34
CA GLU A 132 4.93 10.75 -8.66
C GLU A 132 6.15 11.08 -7.79
N GLU A 133 6.51 12.35 -7.71
CA GLU A 133 7.62 12.85 -6.90
C GLU A 133 7.42 12.56 -5.40
N GLY A 134 6.22 12.81 -4.88
CA GLY A 134 5.91 12.47 -3.49
C GLY A 134 6.03 10.99 -3.22
N ALA A 135 5.47 10.13 -4.06
CA ALA A 135 5.59 8.69 -3.91
C ALA A 135 7.04 8.22 -3.87
N ARG A 136 7.92 8.87 -4.65
CA ARG A 136 9.34 8.55 -4.74
C ARG A 136 10.17 9.08 -3.58
N HIS A 137 9.89 10.27 -3.07
CA HIS A 137 10.79 11.00 -2.18
C HIS A 137 10.19 11.41 -0.84
N GLY A 138 8.90 11.16 -0.61
CA GLY A 138 8.22 11.46 0.64
C GLY A 138 6.75 11.80 0.40
N PRO A 139 5.86 10.79 0.39
CA PRO A 139 4.42 11.03 0.28
C PRO A 139 3.84 11.51 1.63
N SER A 140 2.76 12.25 1.56
CA SER A 140 1.85 12.37 2.71
C SER A 140 0.93 11.16 2.72
N LEU A 141 0.87 10.44 3.84
CA LEU A 141 0.16 9.17 3.98
C LEU A 141 -0.94 9.30 5.04
N MET A 142 -2.15 8.90 4.70
CA MET A 142 -3.34 8.99 5.54
C MET A 142 -3.93 7.59 5.76
N PRO A 143 -3.30 6.74 6.61
CA PRO A 143 -3.83 5.42 6.94
C PRO A 143 -5.07 5.53 7.81
N GLY A 144 -6.13 4.82 7.43
CA GLY A 144 -7.35 4.67 8.23
C GLY A 144 -7.91 3.26 8.10
N GLY A 145 -8.71 2.82 9.05
CA GLY A 145 -9.29 1.48 9.04
C GLY A 145 -9.13 0.76 10.37
N ASP A 146 -8.56 -0.42 10.37
CA ASP A 146 -8.35 -1.22 11.58
C ASP A 146 -7.27 -0.59 12.48
N PRO A 147 -7.60 -0.17 13.71
CA PRO A 147 -6.63 0.41 14.63
C PRO A 147 -5.53 -0.58 15.05
N GLU A 148 -5.81 -1.89 15.04
CA GLU A 148 -4.81 -2.91 15.36
C GLU A 148 -3.85 -3.19 14.19
N ALA A 149 -4.20 -2.80 12.97
CA ALA A 149 -3.30 -2.88 11.82
C ALA A 149 -2.26 -1.74 11.84
N TRP A 150 -2.60 -0.59 12.40
CA TRP A 150 -1.72 0.58 12.39
C TRP A 150 -0.34 0.33 13.02
N PRO A 151 -0.22 -0.26 14.23
CA PRO A 151 1.09 -0.55 14.82
C PRO A 151 1.99 -1.45 13.97
N LEU A 152 1.40 -2.31 13.13
CA LEU A 152 2.14 -3.25 12.29
C LEU A 152 2.80 -2.58 11.07
N VAL A 153 2.25 -1.46 10.62
CA VAL A 153 2.68 -0.75 9.40
C VAL A 153 3.30 0.62 9.68
N ARG A 154 3.09 1.17 10.87
CA ARG A 154 3.46 2.53 11.25
C ARG A 154 4.91 2.84 10.91
N ASP A 155 5.83 2.07 11.43
CA ASP A 155 7.26 2.36 11.31
C ASP A 155 7.73 2.26 9.85
N ILE A 156 7.13 1.37 9.05
CA ILE A 156 7.40 1.25 7.61
C ILE A 156 6.94 2.51 6.88
N PHE A 157 5.70 2.96 7.10
CA PHE A 157 5.14 4.09 6.37
C PHE A 157 5.66 5.44 6.87
N GLN A 158 5.93 5.57 8.16
CA GLN A 158 6.56 6.79 8.69
C GLN A 158 7.98 6.99 8.17
N SER A 159 8.73 5.90 7.94
CA SER A 159 10.09 6.00 7.40
C SER A 159 10.16 6.54 5.97
N ILE A 160 9.13 6.35 5.16
CA ILE A 160 9.06 6.78 3.77
C ILE A 160 8.25 8.06 3.54
N ALA A 161 7.57 8.56 4.56
CA ALA A 161 6.72 9.74 4.45
C ALA A 161 7.54 11.03 4.37
N ALA A 162 6.93 12.07 3.82
CA ALA A 162 7.46 13.42 3.96
C ALA A 162 7.59 13.79 5.43
N VAL A 163 8.54 14.66 5.73
CA VAL A 163 8.73 15.21 7.08
C VAL A 163 8.43 16.71 7.07
N ALA A 164 7.54 17.15 7.95
CA ALA A 164 7.23 18.54 8.14
C ALA A 164 7.41 18.89 9.64
N GLU A 165 8.14 19.94 9.92
CA GLU A 165 8.42 20.40 11.31
C GLU A 165 9.03 19.30 12.21
N GLY A 166 9.78 18.37 11.61
CA GLY A 166 10.41 17.25 12.32
C GLY A 166 9.52 16.01 12.50
N GLU A 167 8.26 16.07 12.07
CA GLU A 167 7.31 14.97 12.21
C GLU A 167 6.98 14.32 10.84
N PRO A 168 6.83 12.97 10.77
CA PRO A 168 6.43 12.32 9.55
C PRO A 168 4.98 12.64 9.19
N CYS A 169 4.74 13.01 7.94
CA CYS A 169 3.39 13.25 7.40
C CYS A 169 2.64 11.92 7.20
N CYS A 170 2.56 11.12 8.26
CA CYS A 170 1.93 9.81 8.27
C CYS A 170 1.42 9.48 9.67
N GLN A 171 0.10 9.60 9.89
CA GLN A 171 -0.56 9.25 11.14
C GLN A 171 -1.89 8.53 10.85
N TRP A 172 -2.28 7.62 11.75
CA TRP A 172 -3.60 7.00 11.66
C TRP A 172 -4.71 8.04 11.89
N VAL A 173 -5.62 8.15 10.91
CA VAL A 173 -6.60 9.24 10.86
C VAL A 173 -8.02 8.83 11.26
N GLY A 174 -8.25 7.56 11.57
CA GLY A 174 -9.56 7.09 12.03
C GLY A 174 -9.94 5.71 11.49
N ALA A 175 -11.05 5.16 11.98
CA ALA A 175 -11.55 3.85 11.61
C ALA A 175 -12.24 3.82 10.24
N GLY A 176 -12.48 2.64 9.70
CA GLY A 176 -13.24 2.42 8.46
C GLY A 176 -12.61 3.12 7.24
N GLY A 177 -13.39 3.92 6.53
CA GLY A 177 -12.96 4.64 5.32
C GLY A 177 -12.21 5.95 5.57
N ALA A 178 -11.83 6.28 6.82
CA ALA A 178 -11.30 7.59 7.18
C ALA A 178 -10.07 8.03 6.37
N GLY A 179 -9.15 7.12 6.06
CA GLY A 179 -7.94 7.45 5.29
C GLY A 179 -8.24 8.00 3.89
N HIS A 180 -9.12 7.32 3.15
CA HIS A 180 -9.56 7.80 1.83
C HIS A 180 -10.45 9.03 1.93
N TYR A 181 -11.28 9.12 2.98
CA TYR A 181 -12.12 10.30 3.22
C TYR A 181 -11.27 11.56 3.45
N VAL A 182 -10.28 11.50 4.33
CA VAL A 182 -9.37 12.62 4.61
C VAL A 182 -8.64 13.07 3.34
N LYS A 183 -8.15 12.11 2.54
CA LYS A 183 -7.49 12.44 1.27
C LYS A 183 -8.44 13.20 0.31
N ILE A 184 -9.68 12.76 0.17
CA ILE A 184 -10.67 13.42 -0.69
C ILE A 184 -10.93 14.85 -0.19
N CYS A 185 -11.12 15.04 1.11
CA CYS A 185 -11.31 16.36 1.69
C CYS A 185 -10.13 17.29 1.43
N LEU A 186 -8.89 16.80 1.56
CA LEU A 186 -7.69 17.57 1.25
C LEU A 186 -7.64 18.03 -0.20
N LEU A 187 -8.07 17.18 -1.15
CA LEU A 187 -8.13 17.55 -2.57
C LEU A 187 -9.12 18.68 -2.85
N TYR A 188 -10.23 18.75 -2.12
CA TYR A 188 -11.24 19.81 -2.29
C TYR A 188 -10.87 21.11 -1.57
N THR A 189 -10.10 21.03 -0.49
CA THR A 189 -9.76 22.20 0.35
C THR A 189 -8.36 22.75 0.09
N SER A 190 -7.51 21.99 -0.60
CA SER A 190 -6.16 22.44 -0.93
C SER A 190 -6.20 23.51 -2.03
N PRO A 191 -5.58 24.67 -1.84
CA PRO A 191 -5.48 25.72 -2.87
C PRO A 191 -4.48 25.37 -3.98
N SER A 192 -4.13 24.12 -4.15
CA SER A 192 -3.22 23.69 -5.21
C SER A 192 -3.84 23.96 -6.58
N PRO A 193 -3.21 24.75 -7.44
CA PRO A 193 -3.62 24.86 -8.83
C PRO A 193 -3.29 23.52 -9.50
N ARG A 194 -4.24 22.64 -9.56
CA ARG A 194 -4.23 21.50 -10.46
C ARG A 194 -5.38 21.67 -11.41
N ASP A 195 -4.99 22.09 -12.53
CA ASP A 195 -5.77 21.99 -13.76
C ASP A 195 -5.87 20.55 -14.19
#